data_dac6a9283827d907fed811187412aeca
#
_entry.id   dac6a9283827d907fed811187412aeca
#
_cell.length_a   1.000
_cell.length_b   1.000
_cell.length_c   1.000
_cell.angle_alpha   90.00
_cell.angle_beta   90.00
_cell.angle_gamma   90.00
#
_symmetry.space_group_name_H-M   'P 1'
#
loop_
_entity.id
_entity.type
_entity.pdbx_description
1 polymer ?
#
loop_
_entity_poly.entity_id
_entity_poly.type
_entity_poly.pdbx_seq_one_letter_code
_entity_poly.pdbx_strand_id
1 'polypeptide(L)'
;MSVALPRMAAILGSITVAESDIIEAKVHLGATKEVSSWELLLRNWKPDQQYSPGEANAITLGADGHIDIGREGVTPPQIITCRVESLKFEGTHAEHYLRVGGRCWGEKLFRKVVTKTYSSQKGEAIVKDLMDSYAGISHNRGGTELVEDTDTTFTLLEYENTPVFDILKDIAAACDKSGVIGYDFRVAPDGKFEFFQRLSKSSSVSLSELIETSEYRKSITAVRNKITVYGAADKSVPLDKDAWTESLTPTDGAWSSVGGTVSLDTGFKIRGSGSIKETDASAYYGGAIFTLNSGKEVNANLYPVLSFWLYLGSTFNGNVTVYLLDTSGRQVYQTVTFGNSKWNNKQLKVGSDNAESWETIDSGFDWTNIQKFRVDCWFNGTGSDSFWVDGLYFGGRRYSAVQEDSGSQSSYGLREIVDTDEELYSDNECSFRAKALLNYLKNAAEYLTVKSTVIDYGTTPLLAGDKIHVVLPNENVDADYRILSVDYFLDAKKEELELSIELGHEVPLLADYIYALRSKTSHLGRYKIARVF
;
A
#
# COMPACT_ATOMS: atom_id res chain seq x y z
N MET A 1 -5.94 -47.19 -0.19
CA MET A 1 -6.29 -47.15 -1.64
C MET A 1 -5.00 -47.26 -2.42
N SER A 2 -4.96 -48.08 -3.50
CA SER A 2 -3.81 -48.06 -4.41
C SER A 2 -3.90 -46.75 -5.23
N VAL A 3 -2.94 -45.88 -5.03
CA VAL A 3 -2.87 -44.60 -5.80
C VAL A 3 -2.31 -44.90 -7.17
N ALA A 4 -2.90 -44.34 -8.21
CA ALA A 4 -2.41 -44.46 -9.58
C ALA A 4 -0.99 -43.90 -9.73
N LEU A 5 -0.16 -44.54 -10.53
CA LEU A 5 1.23 -44.12 -10.76
C LEU A 5 1.30 -42.68 -11.32
N PRO A 6 2.30 -41.90 -10.93
CA PRO A 6 2.50 -40.56 -11.50
C PRO A 6 2.86 -40.63 -12.97
N ARG A 7 2.41 -39.65 -13.73
CA ARG A 7 2.70 -39.46 -15.14
C ARG A 7 3.13 -38.03 -15.39
N MET A 8 4.06 -37.86 -16.30
CA MET A 8 4.60 -36.55 -16.65
C MET A 8 4.92 -36.45 -18.12
N ALA A 9 4.69 -35.27 -18.68
CA ALA A 9 5.20 -34.86 -19.98
C ALA A 9 5.82 -33.46 -19.87
N ALA A 10 6.85 -33.21 -20.66
CA ALA A 10 7.46 -31.88 -20.78
C ALA A 10 7.79 -31.57 -22.24
N ILE A 11 7.45 -30.36 -22.65
CA ILE A 11 7.82 -29.82 -23.97
C ILE A 11 8.63 -28.56 -23.72
N LEU A 12 9.85 -28.49 -24.25
CA LEU A 12 10.75 -27.34 -24.09
C LEU A 12 11.21 -26.87 -25.49
N GLY A 13 10.63 -25.79 -25.98
CA GLY A 13 10.76 -25.38 -27.36
C GLY A 13 10.04 -26.34 -28.31
N SER A 14 10.77 -26.91 -29.25
CA SER A 14 10.28 -27.97 -30.13
C SER A 14 10.56 -29.39 -29.61
N ILE A 15 11.19 -29.50 -28.44
CA ILE A 15 11.69 -30.77 -27.93
C ILE A 15 10.65 -31.36 -26.97
N THR A 16 10.14 -32.54 -27.29
CA THR A 16 9.38 -33.36 -26.34
C THR A 16 10.37 -34.20 -25.54
N VAL A 17 10.41 -33.96 -24.22
CA VAL A 17 11.28 -34.74 -23.33
C VAL A 17 10.63 -36.09 -23.09
N ALA A 18 11.40 -37.15 -23.30
CA ALA A 18 10.92 -38.51 -23.05
C ALA A 18 10.69 -38.73 -21.56
N GLU A 19 9.53 -39.29 -21.17
CA GLU A 19 9.17 -39.54 -19.76
C GLU A 19 10.25 -40.42 -19.07
N SER A 20 10.83 -41.39 -19.77
CA SER A 20 11.91 -42.25 -19.27
C SER A 20 13.20 -41.52 -18.93
N ASP A 21 13.40 -40.32 -19.48
CA ASP A 21 14.59 -39.50 -19.23
C ASP A 21 14.42 -38.56 -18.06
N ILE A 22 13.17 -38.35 -17.58
CA ILE A 22 12.89 -37.51 -16.42
C ILE A 22 13.19 -38.30 -15.15
N ILE A 23 14.11 -37.80 -14.34
CA ILE A 23 14.50 -38.40 -13.06
C ILE A 23 13.75 -37.74 -11.91
N GLU A 24 13.74 -36.40 -11.92
CA GLU A 24 13.03 -35.58 -10.93
C GLU A 24 12.38 -34.40 -11.63
N ALA A 25 11.21 -34.00 -11.12
CA ALA A 25 10.58 -32.74 -11.50
C ALA A 25 10.16 -31.98 -10.25
N LYS A 26 10.45 -30.71 -10.23
CA LYS A 26 10.01 -29.76 -9.19
C LYS A 26 9.28 -28.63 -9.87
N VAL A 27 8.04 -28.42 -9.46
CA VAL A 27 7.25 -27.28 -9.95
C VAL A 27 6.69 -26.57 -8.74
N HIS A 28 7.04 -25.31 -8.59
CA HIS A 28 6.52 -24.41 -7.58
C HIS A 28 5.53 -23.45 -8.22
N LEU A 29 4.28 -23.48 -7.74
CA LEU A 29 3.23 -22.56 -8.20
C LEU A 29 3.00 -21.50 -7.14
N GLY A 30 3.22 -20.25 -7.51
CA GLY A 30 2.95 -19.06 -6.70
C GLY A 30 1.87 -18.17 -7.31
N ALA A 31 1.31 -17.27 -6.50
CA ALA A 31 0.39 -16.22 -6.94
C ALA A 31 0.70 -14.92 -6.20
N THR A 32 0.54 -13.78 -6.86
CA THR A 32 0.62 -12.41 -6.31
C THR A 32 1.97 -12.01 -5.74
N LYS A 33 2.58 -12.83 -4.88
CA LYS A 33 3.88 -12.52 -4.26
C LYS A 33 5.06 -12.90 -5.12
N GLU A 34 4.90 -13.93 -5.92
CA GLU A 34 5.95 -14.51 -6.73
C GLU A 34 5.37 -15.10 -8.01
N VAL A 35 6.23 -15.35 -8.97
CA VAL A 35 5.89 -16.10 -10.18
C VAL A 35 6.33 -17.55 -10.02
N SER A 36 5.56 -18.46 -10.62
CA SER A 36 5.84 -19.89 -10.57
C SER A 36 7.18 -20.24 -11.23
N SER A 37 7.84 -21.26 -10.67
CA SER A 37 9.15 -21.75 -11.15
C SER A 37 9.15 -23.26 -11.30
N TRP A 38 10.15 -23.76 -12.01
CA TRP A 38 10.24 -25.18 -12.28
C TRP A 38 11.69 -25.62 -12.46
N GLU A 39 11.94 -26.90 -12.19
CA GLU A 39 13.23 -27.56 -12.42
C GLU A 39 13.01 -29.02 -12.81
N LEU A 40 13.70 -29.49 -13.84
CA LEU A 40 13.76 -30.88 -14.26
C LEU A 40 15.18 -31.39 -14.15
N LEU A 41 15.35 -32.61 -13.64
CA LEU A 41 16.56 -33.37 -13.73
C LEU A 41 16.36 -34.47 -14.79
N LEU A 42 17.10 -34.38 -15.88
CA LEU A 42 17.01 -35.26 -17.03
C LEU A 42 18.23 -36.19 -17.12
N ARG A 43 17.98 -37.42 -17.51
CA ARG A 43 19.04 -38.32 -17.92
C ARG A 43 19.57 -37.84 -19.29
N ASN A 44 20.86 -37.63 -19.37
CA ASN A 44 21.52 -37.19 -20.61
C ASN A 44 22.73 -38.08 -20.91
N TRP A 45 22.43 -39.37 -21.11
CA TRP A 45 23.43 -40.45 -21.16
C TRP A 45 23.94 -40.71 -22.57
N LYS A 46 25.23 -41.08 -22.72
CA LYS A 46 25.75 -41.62 -23.99
C LYS A 46 25.26 -43.05 -24.25
N PRO A 47 25.04 -43.46 -25.54
CA PRO A 47 25.36 -42.71 -26.77
C PRO A 47 24.39 -41.60 -27.11
N ASP A 48 23.28 -41.49 -26.39
CA ASP A 48 22.15 -40.62 -26.74
C ASP A 48 22.13 -39.34 -25.89
N GLN A 49 23.24 -38.60 -25.79
CA GLN A 49 23.32 -37.27 -25.16
C GLN A 49 22.44 -36.24 -25.87
N GLN A 50 21.21 -36.65 -26.13
CA GLN A 50 20.31 -35.96 -27.06
C GLN A 50 19.95 -34.51 -26.67
N TYR A 51 20.09 -34.13 -25.39
CA TYR A 51 19.77 -32.79 -24.89
C TYR A 51 20.99 -31.85 -24.85
N SER A 52 22.17 -32.35 -25.21
CA SER A 52 23.41 -31.56 -25.24
C SER A 52 23.49 -30.61 -26.43
N PRO A 53 24.20 -29.48 -26.31
CA PRO A 53 24.41 -28.57 -27.44
C PRO A 53 25.01 -29.28 -28.66
N GLY A 54 24.38 -29.05 -29.80
CA GLY A 54 24.77 -29.67 -31.07
C GLY A 54 24.05 -30.98 -31.39
N GLU A 55 23.32 -31.55 -30.48
CA GLU A 55 22.51 -32.75 -30.72
C GLU A 55 21.11 -32.40 -31.25
N ALA A 56 20.41 -33.39 -31.80
CA ALA A 56 19.12 -33.19 -32.47
C ALA A 56 18.02 -32.66 -31.53
N ASN A 57 18.07 -33.06 -30.26
CA ASN A 57 17.11 -32.64 -29.23
C ASN A 57 17.72 -31.66 -28.21
N ALA A 58 18.70 -30.85 -28.62
CA ALA A 58 19.35 -29.87 -27.77
C ALA A 58 18.33 -28.88 -27.18
N ILE A 59 18.26 -28.81 -25.86
CA ILE A 59 17.45 -27.81 -25.17
C ILE A 59 18.21 -26.49 -25.14
N THR A 60 17.55 -25.39 -25.50
CA THR A 60 18.18 -24.09 -25.64
C THR A 60 17.66 -23.10 -24.59
N LEU A 61 18.56 -22.21 -24.12
CA LEU A 61 18.16 -21.10 -23.27
C LEU A 61 17.17 -20.19 -24.02
N GLY A 62 16.16 -19.73 -23.27
CA GLY A 62 15.13 -18.88 -23.83
C GLY A 62 14.02 -19.61 -24.57
N ALA A 63 14.04 -20.94 -24.66
CA ALA A 63 12.93 -21.71 -25.20
C ALA A 63 11.70 -21.62 -24.30
N ASP A 64 10.52 -21.50 -24.91
CA ASP A 64 9.22 -21.57 -24.23
C ASP A 64 8.70 -23.01 -24.27
N GLY A 65 7.88 -23.38 -23.27
CA GLY A 65 7.33 -24.74 -23.22
C GLY A 65 6.29 -24.89 -22.10
N HIS A 66 6.03 -26.13 -21.71
CA HIS A 66 5.13 -26.46 -20.60
C HIS A 66 5.50 -27.81 -19.99
N ILE A 67 4.99 -28.00 -18.78
CA ILE A 67 5.08 -29.25 -18.03
C ILE A 67 3.67 -29.69 -17.65
N ASP A 68 3.40 -30.96 -17.93
CA ASP A 68 2.17 -31.65 -17.60
C ASP A 68 2.49 -32.70 -16.55
N ILE A 69 1.77 -32.69 -15.42
CA ILE A 69 1.93 -33.70 -14.34
C ILE A 69 0.53 -34.20 -13.97
N GLY A 70 0.41 -35.47 -13.76
CA GLY A 70 -0.85 -36.12 -13.37
C GLY A 70 -0.64 -37.55 -12.90
N ARG A 71 -1.70 -38.33 -12.96
CA ARG A 71 -1.70 -39.75 -12.58
C ARG A 71 -2.19 -40.62 -13.72
N GLU A 72 -1.80 -41.88 -13.70
CA GLU A 72 -2.25 -42.86 -14.68
C GLU A 72 -3.78 -42.99 -14.71
N GLY A 73 -4.33 -43.20 -15.91
CA GLY A 73 -5.77 -43.31 -16.14
C GLY A 73 -6.41 -42.02 -16.71
N VAL A 74 -5.73 -40.87 -16.63
CA VAL A 74 -6.16 -39.62 -17.23
C VAL A 74 -4.99 -38.98 -17.97
N THR A 75 -5.28 -38.13 -18.97
CA THR A 75 -4.25 -37.31 -19.59
C THR A 75 -3.73 -36.31 -18.56
N PRO A 76 -2.41 -36.27 -18.28
CA PRO A 76 -1.84 -35.33 -17.34
C PRO A 76 -2.20 -33.89 -17.74
N PRO A 77 -2.75 -33.10 -16.83
CA PRO A 77 -3.04 -31.69 -17.12
C PRO A 77 -1.76 -30.87 -17.15
N GLN A 78 -1.76 -29.81 -17.95
CA GLN A 78 -0.72 -28.81 -17.91
C GLN A 78 -0.71 -28.11 -16.54
N ILE A 79 0.46 -28.12 -15.88
CA ILE A 79 0.64 -27.51 -14.54
C ILE A 79 1.23 -26.11 -14.68
N ILE A 80 2.19 -25.92 -15.61
CA ILE A 80 2.93 -24.70 -15.73
C ILE A 80 3.41 -24.46 -17.18
N THR A 81 3.41 -23.20 -17.62
CA THR A 81 4.23 -22.79 -18.78
C THR A 81 5.68 -22.65 -18.36
N CYS A 82 6.58 -22.91 -19.28
CA CYS A 82 8.02 -22.91 -19.03
C CYS A 82 8.74 -21.85 -19.86
N ARG A 83 9.69 -21.17 -19.25
CA ARG A 83 10.77 -20.46 -19.92
C ARG A 83 12.07 -21.08 -19.46
N VAL A 84 12.90 -21.59 -20.38
CA VAL A 84 14.21 -22.14 -20.04
C VAL A 84 15.16 -20.98 -19.72
N GLU A 85 15.55 -20.85 -18.47
CA GLU A 85 16.46 -19.78 -18.02
C GLU A 85 17.82 -20.32 -17.59
N SER A 86 17.93 -21.61 -17.28
CA SER A 86 19.19 -22.23 -16.85
C SER A 86 19.35 -23.65 -17.39
N LEU A 87 20.57 -23.98 -17.75
CA LEU A 87 21.00 -25.31 -18.12
C LEU A 87 22.27 -25.63 -17.33
N LYS A 88 22.27 -26.77 -16.63
CA LYS A 88 23.43 -27.24 -15.89
C LYS A 88 23.72 -28.70 -16.27
N PHE A 89 24.84 -28.93 -16.92
CA PHE A 89 25.29 -30.26 -17.28
C PHE A 89 26.13 -30.82 -16.13
N GLU A 90 25.69 -31.95 -15.58
CA GLU A 90 26.34 -32.65 -14.47
C GLU A 90 26.74 -34.05 -14.94
N GLY A 91 27.90 -34.55 -14.54
CA GLY A 91 28.29 -35.88 -14.93
C GLY A 91 29.51 -36.42 -14.21
N THR A 92 29.54 -37.73 -14.14
CA THR A 92 30.72 -38.54 -13.81
C THR A 92 31.21 -39.25 -15.05
N HIS A 93 32.25 -40.06 -14.94
CA HIS A 93 32.70 -40.89 -16.07
C HIS A 93 31.62 -41.88 -16.55
N ALA A 94 30.68 -42.22 -15.66
CA ALA A 94 29.68 -43.25 -15.90
C ALA A 94 28.26 -42.72 -16.10
N GLU A 95 27.93 -41.51 -15.61
CA GLU A 95 26.57 -40.97 -15.64
C GLU A 95 26.57 -39.49 -16.04
N HIS A 96 25.64 -39.12 -16.91
CA HIS A 96 25.45 -37.73 -17.33
C HIS A 96 24.01 -37.30 -17.16
N TYR A 97 23.85 -36.11 -16.61
CA TYR A 97 22.56 -35.49 -16.31
C TYR A 97 22.52 -34.08 -16.87
N LEU A 98 21.32 -33.62 -17.16
CA LEU A 98 21.02 -32.24 -17.47
C LEU A 98 19.97 -31.73 -16.50
N ARG A 99 20.32 -30.69 -15.72
CA ARG A 99 19.37 -29.93 -14.94
C ARG A 99 18.92 -28.72 -15.72
N VAL A 100 17.61 -28.65 -15.98
CA VAL A 100 16.96 -27.55 -16.73
C VAL A 100 15.99 -26.85 -15.79
N GLY A 101 16.01 -25.53 -15.78
CA GLY A 101 15.09 -24.80 -14.91
C GLY A 101 14.79 -23.40 -15.40
N GLY A 102 13.79 -22.82 -14.77
CA GLY A 102 13.37 -21.47 -15.06
C GLY A 102 12.04 -21.09 -14.40
N ARG A 103 11.43 -20.03 -14.90
CA ARG A 103 10.14 -19.53 -14.42
C ARG A 103 9.04 -19.79 -15.47
N CYS A 104 7.80 -19.62 -15.03
CA CYS A 104 6.65 -19.56 -15.93
C CYS A 104 6.69 -18.29 -16.79
N TRP A 105 5.76 -18.13 -17.71
CA TRP A 105 5.67 -16.90 -18.54
C TRP A 105 5.42 -15.63 -17.74
N GLY A 106 5.15 -15.73 -16.43
CA GLY A 106 5.13 -14.60 -15.51
C GLY A 106 6.46 -13.86 -15.39
N GLU A 107 7.58 -14.45 -15.81
CA GLU A 107 8.88 -13.76 -15.89
C GLU A 107 8.83 -12.50 -16.79
N LYS A 108 7.88 -12.46 -17.76
CA LYS A 108 7.65 -11.29 -18.63
C LYS A 108 7.26 -10.05 -17.84
N LEU A 109 6.67 -10.21 -16.65
CA LEU A 109 6.29 -9.11 -15.74
C LEU A 109 7.50 -8.36 -15.19
N PHE A 110 8.69 -8.96 -15.24
CA PHE A 110 9.95 -8.35 -14.78
C PHE A 110 10.81 -7.76 -15.90
N ARG A 111 10.44 -8.00 -17.18
CA ARG A 111 11.25 -7.57 -18.32
C ARG A 111 11.19 -6.10 -18.61
N LYS A 112 10.08 -5.46 -18.26
CA LYS A 112 9.84 -4.04 -18.57
C LYS A 112 9.52 -3.26 -17.31
N VAL A 113 9.96 -2.02 -17.33
CA VAL A 113 9.60 -1.01 -16.33
C VAL A 113 8.60 -0.03 -16.92
N VAL A 114 7.75 0.50 -16.08
CA VAL A 114 6.68 1.42 -16.43
C VAL A 114 7.04 2.80 -15.90
N THR A 115 6.95 3.80 -16.77
CA THR A 115 6.94 5.22 -16.40
C THR A 115 5.66 5.81 -16.95
N LYS A 116 4.64 5.89 -16.09
CA LYS A 116 3.29 6.32 -16.49
C LYS A 116 2.50 6.84 -15.29
N THR A 117 1.68 7.84 -15.55
CA THR A 117 0.69 8.36 -14.61
C THR A 117 -0.70 7.86 -15.00
N TYR A 118 -1.41 7.26 -14.05
CA TYR A 118 -2.81 6.89 -14.17
C TYR A 118 -3.65 7.84 -13.33
N SER A 119 -4.67 8.44 -13.94
CA SER A 119 -5.55 9.42 -13.29
C SER A 119 -7.00 9.00 -13.45
N SER A 120 -7.74 8.92 -12.35
CA SER A 120 -9.16 8.54 -12.29
C SER A 120 -9.46 7.24 -13.05
N GLN A 121 -8.62 6.22 -12.85
CA GLN A 121 -8.76 4.92 -13.52
C GLN A 121 -9.11 3.80 -12.55
N LYS A 122 -9.93 2.86 -13.02
CA LYS A 122 -10.24 1.63 -12.29
C LYS A 122 -9.07 0.66 -12.29
N GLY A 123 -8.98 -0.17 -11.23
CA GLY A 123 -7.89 -1.12 -11.08
C GLY A 123 -7.77 -2.09 -12.26
N GLU A 124 -8.88 -2.68 -12.71
CA GLU A 124 -8.90 -3.59 -13.87
C GLU A 124 -8.43 -2.93 -15.17
N ALA A 125 -8.72 -1.64 -15.36
CA ALA A 125 -8.29 -0.93 -16.56
C ALA A 125 -6.77 -0.73 -16.57
N ILE A 126 -6.18 -0.44 -15.40
CA ILE A 126 -4.72 -0.33 -15.25
C ILE A 126 -4.06 -1.69 -15.48
N VAL A 127 -4.61 -2.77 -14.90
CA VAL A 127 -4.08 -4.13 -15.08
C VAL A 127 -4.09 -4.54 -16.54
N LYS A 128 -5.18 -4.29 -17.28
CA LYS A 128 -5.27 -4.57 -18.74
C LYS A 128 -4.23 -3.79 -19.53
N ASP A 129 -4.07 -2.49 -19.26
CA ASP A 129 -3.04 -1.68 -19.91
C ASP A 129 -1.62 -2.21 -19.65
N LEU A 130 -1.34 -2.68 -18.43
CA LEU A 130 -0.04 -3.28 -18.10
C LEU A 130 0.22 -4.57 -18.89
N MET A 131 -0.81 -5.39 -19.08
CA MET A 131 -0.69 -6.63 -19.87
C MET A 131 -0.50 -6.34 -21.34
N ASP A 132 -1.30 -5.44 -21.92
CA ASP A 132 -1.31 -5.13 -23.34
C ASP A 132 -0.08 -4.32 -23.76
N SER A 133 0.27 -3.29 -23.00
CA SER A 133 1.32 -2.33 -23.39
C SER A 133 2.73 -2.76 -22.97
N TYR A 134 2.85 -3.55 -21.90
CA TYR A 134 4.17 -3.85 -21.31
C TYR A 134 4.49 -5.33 -21.23
N ALA A 135 3.64 -6.17 -20.62
CA ALA A 135 3.96 -7.58 -20.39
C ALA A 135 3.81 -8.44 -21.64
N GLY A 136 2.84 -8.15 -22.51
CA GLY A 136 2.52 -8.94 -23.68
C GLY A 136 2.00 -10.33 -23.31
N ILE A 137 1.25 -10.44 -22.21
CA ILE A 137 0.58 -11.66 -21.77
C ILE A 137 -0.92 -11.51 -22.01
N SER A 138 -1.50 -12.43 -22.77
CA SER A 138 -2.94 -12.40 -23.02
C SER A 138 -3.72 -12.65 -21.74
N HIS A 139 -4.74 -11.84 -21.50
CA HIS A 139 -5.67 -11.96 -20.38
C HIS A 139 -7.08 -12.37 -20.84
N ASN A 140 -7.18 -13.01 -22.02
CA ASN A 140 -8.43 -13.49 -22.56
C ASN A 140 -8.33 -14.98 -22.90
N ARG A 141 -9.35 -15.76 -22.55
CA ARG A 141 -9.44 -17.20 -22.84
C ARG A 141 -10.73 -17.48 -23.63
N GLY A 142 -10.58 -17.70 -24.92
CA GLY A 142 -11.72 -18.06 -25.78
C GLY A 142 -12.85 -17.01 -25.81
N GLY A 143 -12.50 -15.71 -25.73
CA GLY A 143 -13.47 -14.61 -25.67
C GLY A 143 -13.88 -14.20 -24.26
N THR A 144 -13.47 -14.96 -23.23
CA THR A 144 -13.73 -14.62 -21.82
C THR A 144 -12.59 -13.81 -21.25
N GLU A 145 -12.88 -12.64 -20.70
CA GLU A 145 -11.96 -11.79 -19.98
C GLU A 145 -11.57 -12.45 -18.64
N LEU A 146 -10.28 -12.45 -18.32
CA LEU A 146 -9.71 -13.06 -17.12
C LEU A 146 -9.24 -12.03 -16.08
N VAL A 147 -9.33 -10.74 -16.39
CA VAL A 147 -9.15 -9.63 -15.48
C VAL A 147 -10.53 -9.23 -14.97
N GLU A 148 -10.86 -9.61 -13.74
CA GLU A 148 -12.15 -9.31 -13.12
C GLU A 148 -12.28 -7.82 -12.82
N ASP A 149 -13.50 -7.30 -12.93
CA ASP A 149 -13.83 -5.90 -12.63
C ASP A 149 -13.58 -5.59 -11.15
N THR A 150 -13.13 -4.37 -10.88
CA THR A 150 -12.94 -3.82 -9.54
C THR A 150 -13.91 -2.66 -9.27
N ASP A 151 -14.20 -2.40 -7.98
CA ASP A 151 -14.97 -1.21 -7.60
C ASP A 151 -14.04 -0.02 -7.31
N THR A 152 -12.76 -0.29 -7.06
CA THR A 152 -11.74 0.73 -6.76
C THR A 152 -11.41 1.58 -7.97
N THR A 153 -11.50 2.90 -7.82
CA THR A 153 -11.00 3.89 -8.77
C THR A 153 -9.84 4.65 -8.12
N PHE A 154 -8.67 4.59 -8.74
CA PHE A 154 -7.49 5.32 -8.28
C PHE A 154 -7.54 6.76 -8.80
N THR A 155 -7.48 7.73 -7.88
CA THR A 155 -7.49 9.16 -8.22
C THR A 155 -6.24 9.55 -8.98
N LEU A 156 -5.07 9.10 -8.49
CA LEU A 156 -3.77 9.36 -9.10
C LEU A 156 -2.78 8.27 -8.67
N LEU A 157 -2.15 7.63 -9.64
CA LEU A 157 -1.01 6.75 -9.43
C LEU A 157 0.11 7.15 -10.37
N GLU A 158 1.28 7.40 -9.83
CA GLU A 158 2.47 7.78 -10.59
C GLU A 158 3.55 6.72 -10.39
N TYR A 159 3.95 6.10 -11.49
CA TYR A 159 5.02 5.12 -11.52
C TYR A 159 6.18 5.64 -12.36
N GLU A 160 7.38 5.46 -11.86
CA GLU A 160 8.60 5.79 -12.58
C GLU A 160 9.59 4.64 -12.48
N ASN A 161 9.96 4.10 -13.65
CA ASN A 161 10.89 2.97 -13.76
C ASN A 161 10.53 1.79 -12.85
N THR A 162 9.23 1.55 -12.65
CA THR A 162 8.72 0.52 -11.75
C THR A 162 8.43 -0.76 -12.54
N PRO A 163 8.89 -1.95 -12.10
CA PRO A 163 8.55 -3.22 -12.73
C PRO A 163 7.05 -3.46 -12.76
N VAL A 164 6.54 -4.05 -13.85
CA VAL A 164 5.11 -4.40 -14.00
C VAL A 164 4.63 -5.24 -12.82
N PHE A 165 5.45 -6.20 -12.37
CA PHE A 165 5.11 -7.08 -11.25
C PHE A 165 4.82 -6.32 -9.95
N ASP A 166 5.64 -5.31 -9.62
CA ASP A 166 5.47 -4.52 -8.39
C ASP A 166 4.20 -3.67 -8.45
N ILE A 167 3.91 -3.08 -9.62
CA ILE A 167 2.66 -2.32 -9.83
C ILE A 167 1.44 -3.24 -9.65
N LEU A 168 1.48 -4.46 -10.21
CA LEU A 168 0.39 -5.42 -10.04
C LEU A 168 0.16 -5.80 -8.58
N LYS A 169 1.23 -5.95 -7.79
CA LYS A 169 1.12 -6.20 -6.34
C LYS A 169 0.41 -5.06 -5.61
N ASP A 170 0.80 -3.82 -5.92
CA ASP A 170 0.18 -2.63 -5.31
C ASP A 170 -1.31 -2.55 -5.64
N ILE A 171 -1.67 -2.74 -6.92
CA ILE A 171 -3.06 -2.73 -7.39
C ILE A 171 -3.86 -3.88 -6.77
N ALA A 172 -3.31 -5.10 -6.78
CA ALA A 172 -3.97 -6.28 -6.23
C ALA A 172 -4.24 -6.14 -4.71
N ALA A 173 -3.33 -5.50 -3.97
CA ALA A 173 -3.51 -5.25 -2.55
C ALA A 173 -4.57 -4.16 -2.26
N ALA A 174 -4.71 -3.18 -3.15
CA ALA A 174 -5.58 -2.03 -2.95
C ALA A 174 -6.99 -2.18 -3.53
N CYS A 175 -7.17 -3.02 -4.55
CA CYS A 175 -8.48 -3.20 -5.19
C CYS A 175 -9.48 -3.91 -4.30
N ASP A 176 -10.75 -3.51 -4.41
CA ASP A 176 -11.88 -4.15 -3.75
C ASP A 176 -13.00 -4.48 -4.76
N LYS A 177 -13.87 -5.39 -4.36
CA LYS A 177 -15.17 -5.62 -4.98
C LYS A 177 -16.21 -5.91 -3.92
N SER A 178 -17.32 -5.19 -3.96
CA SER A 178 -18.43 -5.33 -3.00
C SER A 178 -17.94 -5.24 -1.54
N GLY A 179 -16.93 -4.40 -1.27
CA GLY A 179 -16.34 -4.20 0.06
C GLY A 179 -15.35 -5.28 0.50
N VAL A 180 -15.08 -6.29 -0.31
CA VAL A 180 -14.03 -7.28 -0.06
C VAL A 180 -12.74 -6.84 -0.74
N ILE A 181 -11.73 -6.52 0.07
CA ILE A 181 -10.45 -5.99 -0.38
C ILE A 181 -9.48 -7.13 -0.65
N GLY A 182 -8.73 -6.99 -1.73
CA GLY A 182 -7.66 -7.87 -2.13
C GLY A 182 -8.00 -8.73 -3.34
N TYR A 183 -7.12 -8.66 -4.31
CA TYR A 183 -7.12 -9.46 -5.51
C TYR A 183 -5.89 -10.33 -5.54
N ASP A 184 -5.96 -11.37 -6.33
CA ASP A 184 -4.83 -12.22 -6.68
C ASP A 184 -4.57 -12.16 -8.17
N PHE A 185 -3.32 -12.39 -8.55
CA PHE A 185 -2.97 -12.59 -9.94
C PHE A 185 -1.97 -13.74 -10.10
N ARG A 186 -2.05 -14.39 -11.24
CA ARG A 186 -1.13 -15.46 -11.66
C ARG A 186 -1.07 -15.56 -13.18
N VAL A 187 -0.06 -16.21 -13.68
CA VAL A 187 -0.10 -16.77 -15.04
C VAL A 187 -0.58 -18.21 -14.93
N ALA A 188 -1.76 -18.46 -15.47
CA ALA A 188 -2.42 -19.77 -15.44
C ALA A 188 -1.60 -20.79 -16.25
N PRO A 189 -1.85 -22.10 -16.05
CA PRO A 189 -1.15 -23.16 -16.78
C PRO A 189 -1.17 -23.00 -18.30
N ASP A 190 -2.25 -22.46 -18.87
CA ASP A 190 -2.38 -22.19 -20.32
C ASP A 190 -1.66 -20.91 -20.80
N GLY A 191 -0.88 -20.28 -19.93
CA GLY A 191 -0.10 -19.08 -20.23
C GLY A 191 -0.89 -17.78 -20.25
N LYS A 192 -2.15 -17.80 -19.82
CA LYS A 192 -2.99 -16.60 -19.72
C LYS A 192 -2.80 -15.92 -18.36
N PHE A 193 -2.85 -14.60 -18.36
CA PHE A 193 -2.84 -13.82 -17.13
C PHE A 193 -4.24 -13.79 -16.53
N GLU A 194 -4.34 -14.08 -15.25
CA GLU A 194 -5.58 -14.02 -14.46
C GLU A 194 -5.42 -13.00 -13.33
N PHE A 195 -6.42 -12.14 -13.15
CA PHE A 195 -6.55 -11.19 -12.04
C PHE A 195 -7.95 -11.32 -11.47
N PHE A 196 -8.09 -11.75 -10.23
CA PHE A 196 -9.38 -12.15 -9.66
C PHE A 196 -9.46 -11.82 -8.17
N GLN A 197 -10.68 -11.63 -7.67
CA GLN A 197 -10.92 -11.39 -6.26
C GLN A 197 -10.43 -12.58 -5.42
N ARG A 198 -9.80 -12.32 -4.29
CA ARG A 198 -9.34 -13.39 -3.38
C ARG A 198 -10.49 -14.28 -2.95
N LEU A 199 -10.22 -15.58 -2.87
CA LEU A 199 -11.19 -16.62 -2.51
C LEU A 199 -12.38 -16.76 -3.48
N SER A 200 -12.37 -16.10 -4.65
CA SER A 200 -13.43 -16.24 -5.66
C SER A 200 -13.35 -17.54 -6.45
N LYS A 201 -12.13 -18.05 -6.68
CA LYS A 201 -11.88 -19.30 -7.39
C LYS A 201 -11.73 -20.45 -6.40
N SER A 202 -12.31 -21.61 -6.73
CA SER A 202 -12.28 -22.80 -5.88
C SER A 202 -11.51 -23.92 -6.56
N SER A 203 -10.70 -24.63 -5.77
CA SER A 203 -10.10 -25.90 -6.15
C SER A 203 -11.19 -26.97 -6.34
N SER A 204 -10.91 -27.91 -7.24
CA SER A 204 -11.74 -29.12 -7.42
C SER A 204 -11.53 -30.17 -6.32
N VAL A 205 -10.51 -30.01 -5.50
CA VAL A 205 -10.11 -30.95 -4.44
C VAL A 205 -10.42 -30.35 -3.09
N SER A 206 -10.90 -31.18 -2.15
CA SER A 206 -10.99 -30.89 -0.72
C SER A 206 -9.98 -31.74 0.03
N LEU A 207 -9.38 -31.19 1.07
CA LEU A 207 -8.37 -31.87 1.88
C LEU A 207 -8.99 -32.35 3.21
N SER A 208 -9.27 -33.62 3.35
CA SER A 208 -9.75 -34.21 4.58
C SER A 208 -9.04 -35.53 4.87
N GLU A 209 -9.31 -36.57 4.07
CA GLU A 209 -8.73 -37.89 4.21
C GLU A 209 -7.42 -38.05 3.40
N LEU A 210 -7.08 -37.09 2.56
CA LEU A 210 -5.92 -37.13 1.66
C LEU A 210 -4.66 -36.47 2.26
N ILE A 211 -4.71 -36.07 3.53
CA ILE A 211 -3.59 -35.43 4.21
C ILE A 211 -2.76 -36.50 4.91
N GLU A 212 -1.49 -36.61 4.52
CA GLU A 212 -0.53 -37.52 5.19
C GLU A 212 0.20 -36.82 6.32
N THR A 213 0.60 -35.56 6.11
CA THR A 213 1.17 -34.73 7.16
C THR A 213 0.58 -33.34 7.11
N SER A 214 0.35 -32.76 8.27
CA SER A 214 -0.10 -31.37 8.41
C SER A 214 0.65 -30.65 9.51
N GLU A 215 0.92 -29.36 9.31
CA GLU A 215 1.37 -28.44 10.35
C GLU A 215 0.39 -27.27 10.39
N TYR A 216 -0.33 -27.13 11.49
CA TYR A 216 -1.27 -26.03 11.71
C TYR A 216 -0.76 -25.11 12.80
N ARG A 217 -0.71 -23.81 12.51
CA ARG A 217 -0.28 -22.77 13.44
C ARG A 217 -1.23 -21.58 13.41
N LYS A 218 -1.66 -21.14 14.60
CA LYS A 218 -2.49 -19.94 14.78
C LYS A 218 -1.81 -18.97 15.73
N SER A 219 -1.78 -17.67 15.39
CA SER A 219 -1.10 -16.65 16.18
C SER A 219 -1.87 -15.33 16.17
N ILE A 220 -1.99 -14.71 17.35
CA ILE A 220 -2.58 -13.38 17.53
C ILE A 220 -1.53 -12.26 17.57
N THR A 221 -0.27 -12.57 17.42
CA THR A 221 0.83 -11.59 17.58
C THR A 221 0.72 -10.43 16.59
N ALA A 222 0.30 -10.72 15.38
CA ALA A 222 0.16 -9.74 14.31
C ALA A 222 -1.22 -9.05 14.28
N VAL A 223 -2.18 -9.45 15.12
CA VAL A 223 -3.52 -8.84 15.13
C VAL A 223 -3.43 -7.34 15.39
N ARG A 224 -4.09 -6.58 14.51
CA ARG A 224 -4.36 -5.15 14.67
C ARG A 224 -5.80 -4.89 14.28
N ASN A 225 -6.57 -4.28 15.16
CA ASN A 225 -8.02 -4.14 15.00
C ASN A 225 -8.51 -2.69 15.10
N LYS A 226 -7.57 -1.74 15.18
CA LYS A 226 -7.81 -0.33 14.95
C LYS A 226 -6.62 0.24 14.18
N ILE A 227 -6.89 0.70 12.97
CA ILE A 227 -5.90 1.18 12.03
C ILE A 227 -6.14 2.67 11.81
N THR A 228 -5.13 3.47 12.06
CA THR A 228 -5.10 4.89 11.71
C THR A 228 -4.11 5.09 10.58
N VAL A 229 -4.55 5.66 9.47
CA VAL A 229 -3.70 5.99 8.33
C VAL A 229 -3.64 7.49 8.17
N TYR A 230 -2.43 8.03 8.10
CA TYR A 230 -2.16 9.42 7.76
C TYR A 230 -1.57 9.51 6.35
N GLY A 231 -2.15 10.34 5.50
CA GLY A 231 -1.68 10.65 4.16
C GLY A 231 -0.74 11.85 4.09
N ALA A 232 -0.57 12.39 2.89
CA ALA A 232 0.16 13.61 2.63
C ALA A 232 -0.41 14.81 3.42
N ALA A 233 0.43 15.81 3.64
CA ALA A 233 -0.05 17.10 4.12
C ALA A 233 -0.85 17.78 3.00
N ASP A 234 -2.11 18.05 3.25
CA ASP A 234 -2.96 18.80 2.33
C ASP A 234 -2.52 20.27 2.34
N LYS A 235 -1.79 20.65 1.30
CA LYS A 235 -1.36 22.03 1.09
C LYS A 235 -2.45 22.90 0.48
N SER A 236 -3.55 22.33 0.02
CA SER A 236 -4.58 23.02 -0.76
C SER A 236 -5.80 23.41 0.08
N VAL A 237 -5.99 22.84 1.25
CA VAL A 237 -7.10 23.20 2.12
C VAL A 237 -6.60 24.00 3.29
N PRO A 238 -6.59 25.25 3.09
CA PRO A 238 -6.94 26.12 4.17
C PRO A 238 -8.36 26.58 3.93
N LEU A 239 -8.98 26.85 4.92
CA LEU A 239 -9.75 28.07 5.01
C LEU A 239 -8.95 29.11 4.20
N ASP A 240 -9.53 29.69 3.19
CA ASP A 240 -8.85 30.56 2.19
C ASP A 240 -7.82 31.49 2.84
N LYS A 241 -6.55 31.33 2.50
CA LYS A 241 -5.39 31.97 3.18
C LYS A 241 -5.49 33.47 3.30
N ASP A 242 -6.20 34.08 2.42
CA ASP A 242 -6.28 35.54 2.31
C ASP A 242 -7.64 36.07 2.75
N ALA A 243 -8.71 35.26 2.70
CA ALA A 243 -10.09 35.69 2.96
C ALA A 243 -10.31 36.35 4.32
N TRP A 244 -9.59 35.92 5.34
CA TRP A 244 -9.77 36.45 6.70
C TRP A 244 -9.15 37.83 6.91
N THR A 245 -8.22 38.25 6.07
CA THR A 245 -7.54 39.55 6.18
C THR A 245 -7.93 40.56 5.07
N GLU A 246 -8.81 40.15 4.15
CA GLU A 246 -9.31 40.97 3.05
C GLU A 246 -10.48 41.89 3.44
N SER A 247 -11.04 41.73 4.64
CA SER A 247 -12.18 42.50 5.16
C SER A 247 -12.16 42.54 6.68
N LEU A 248 -12.74 43.57 7.28
CA LEU A 248 -13.00 43.63 8.73
C LEU A 248 -14.08 42.62 9.14
N THR A 249 -14.96 42.24 8.21
CA THR A 249 -16.04 41.29 8.41
C THR A 249 -16.07 40.26 7.30
N PRO A 250 -15.03 39.40 7.20
CA PRO A 250 -15.06 38.31 6.23
C PRO A 250 -16.21 37.33 6.54
N THR A 251 -16.56 36.48 5.59
CA THR A 251 -17.68 35.53 5.67
C THR A 251 -17.65 34.64 6.93
N ASP A 252 -16.45 34.28 7.40
CA ASP A 252 -16.28 33.36 8.51
C ASP A 252 -16.17 34.02 9.89
N GLY A 253 -16.08 35.35 9.98
CA GLY A 253 -15.88 36.02 11.25
C GLY A 253 -15.77 37.55 11.17
N ALA A 254 -15.23 38.14 12.23
CA ALA A 254 -15.03 39.59 12.31
C ALA A 254 -13.79 39.97 13.12
N TRP A 255 -13.12 41.05 12.71
CA TRP A 255 -12.02 41.67 13.43
C TRP A 255 -12.51 42.73 14.38
N SER A 256 -11.90 42.81 15.55
CA SER A 256 -12.07 43.86 16.55
C SER A 256 -10.73 44.21 17.18
N SER A 257 -10.65 45.42 17.77
CA SER A 257 -9.45 45.87 18.48
C SER A 257 -9.51 45.50 19.97
N VAL A 258 -8.34 45.36 20.57
CA VAL A 258 -8.14 45.29 22.03
C VAL A 258 -7.33 46.52 22.45
N GLY A 259 -8.01 47.62 22.72
CA GLY A 259 -7.42 48.85 23.22
C GLY A 259 -7.27 49.99 22.17
N GLY A 260 -7.24 49.70 20.91
CA GLY A 260 -7.05 50.65 19.82
C GLY A 260 -8.17 50.66 18.76
N THR A 261 -7.83 50.82 17.51
CA THR A 261 -8.76 50.80 16.37
C THR A 261 -8.26 49.91 15.27
N VAL A 262 -9.09 48.93 14.83
CA VAL A 262 -8.81 48.16 13.62
C VAL A 262 -9.43 48.78 12.39
N SER A 263 -8.71 48.74 11.27
CA SER A 263 -9.14 49.19 9.96
C SER A 263 -8.61 48.26 8.87
N LEU A 264 -9.27 48.25 7.70
CA LEU A 264 -8.74 47.56 6.52
C LEU A 264 -7.77 48.52 5.79
N ASP A 265 -6.56 48.06 5.54
CA ASP A 265 -5.56 48.78 4.74
C ASP A 265 -5.37 48.09 3.40
N THR A 266 -5.85 48.69 2.33
CA THR A 266 -5.70 48.17 0.96
C THR A 266 -4.41 48.63 0.28
N GLY A 267 -3.70 49.58 0.88
CA GLY A 267 -2.44 50.13 0.35
C GLY A 267 -1.20 49.43 0.88
N PHE A 268 -1.24 48.90 2.12
CA PHE A 268 -0.09 48.31 2.76
C PHE A 268 -0.41 46.85 3.17
N LYS A 269 0.01 45.94 2.33
CA LYS A 269 -0.28 44.48 2.45
C LYS A 269 0.86 43.68 1.85
N ILE A 270 0.90 42.37 2.15
CA ILE A 270 1.84 41.42 1.54
C ILE A 270 1.13 40.38 0.67
N ARG A 271 -0.15 40.14 0.97
CA ARG A 271 -0.99 39.15 0.24
C ARG A 271 -2.35 39.78 -0.10
N GLY A 272 -3.00 39.19 -1.10
CA GLY A 272 -4.38 39.50 -1.46
C GLY A 272 -4.65 40.98 -1.79
N SER A 273 -5.81 41.50 -1.38
CA SER A 273 -6.29 42.85 -1.67
C SER A 273 -6.21 43.81 -0.47
N GLY A 274 -6.01 43.28 0.75
CA GLY A 274 -5.95 44.09 1.98
C GLY A 274 -5.20 43.44 3.11
N SER A 275 -4.97 44.18 4.17
CA SER A 275 -4.47 43.71 5.46
C SER A 275 -5.21 44.38 6.59
N ILE A 276 -5.21 43.76 7.77
CA ILE A 276 -5.83 44.29 8.97
C ILE A 276 -4.82 45.17 9.71
N LYS A 277 -5.06 46.48 9.71
CA LYS A 277 -4.28 47.46 10.43
C LYS A 277 -4.90 47.71 11.80
N GLU A 278 -4.09 47.60 12.84
CA GLU A 278 -4.42 48.09 14.17
C GLU A 278 -3.61 49.34 14.47
N THR A 279 -4.26 50.35 15.05
CA THR A 279 -3.63 51.61 15.47
C THR A 279 -4.01 51.90 16.91
N ASP A 280 -2.99 52.02 17.73
CA ASP A 280 -3.16 52.37 19.12
C ASP A 280 -2.62 53.77 19.43
N ALA A 281 -3.34 54.56 20.21
CA ALA A 281 -3.06 55.96 20.44
C ALA A 281 -2.37 56.30 21.76
N SER A 282 -2.30 55.39 22.76
CA SER A 282 -1.76 55.74 24.06
C SER A 282 -1.59 54.58 25.10
N ALA A 283 -1.49 53.35 24.66
CA ALA A 283 -1.36 52.22 25.57
C ALA A 283 0.05 51.61 25.58
N TYR A 284 0.30 50.68 26.45
CA TYR A 284 1.54 49.91 26.49
C TYR A 284 1.56 48.79 25.45
N TYR A 285 0.41 48.43 24.87
CA TYR A 285 0.29 47.44 23.80
C TYR A 285 -0.94 47.71 22.94
N GLY A 286 -0.89 47.31 21.71
CA GLY A 286 -2.00 47.25 20.76
C GLY A 286 -2.38 45.82 20.49
N GLY A 287 -3.66 45.53 20.30
CA GLY A 287 -4.13 44.17 20.05
C GLY A 287 -5.24 44.09 19.01
N ALA A 288 -5.17 43.07 18.16
CA ALA A 288 -6.22 42.73 17.21
C ALA A 288 -6.74 41.31 17.47
N ILE A 289 -8.05 41.16 17.41
CA ILE A 289 -8.72 39.88 17.62
C ILE A 289 -9.64 39.54 16.47
N PHE A 290 -9.46 38.37 15.90
CA PHE A 290 -10.35 37.77 14.92
C PHE A 290 -11.26 36.76 15.62
N THR A 291 -12.56 36.94 15.52
CA THR A 291 -13.56 36.05 16.11
C THR A 291 -14.32 35.34 15.01
N LEU A 292 -14.26 34.02 14.99
CA LEU A 292 -15.00 33.17 14.06
C LEU A 292 -16.49 33.10 14.44
N ASN A 293 -17.34 33.06 13.43
CA ASN A 293 -18.77 32.83 13.60
C ASN A 293 -19.03 31.41 14.12
N SER A 294 -20.16 31.22 14.80
CA SER A 294 -20.58 29.89 15.26
C SER A 294 -20.71 28.91 14.09
N GLY A 295 -20.14 27.71 14.24
CA GLY A 295 -20.06 26.70 13.20
C GLY A 295 -18.87 26.87 12.24
N LYS A 296 -17.98 27.85 12.52
CA LYS A 296 -16.75 28.09 11.77
C LYS A 296 -15.48 27.88 12.59
N GLU A 297 -15.63 27.33 13.79
CA GLU A 297 -14.52 27.04 14.69
C GLU A 297 -13.50 26.10 14.04
N VAL A 298 -12.23 26.32 14.37
CA VAL A 298 -11.12 25.56 13.81
C VAL A 298 -10.75 24.39 14.72
N ASN A 299 -10.70 23.20 14.14
CA ASN A 299 -10.10 22.03 14.79
C ASN A 299 -8.59 22.02 14.52
N ALA A 300 -7.80 22.49 15.49
CA ALA A 300 -6.34 22.57 15.34
C ALA A 300 -5.65 21.19 15.32
N ASN A 301 -6.30 20.12 15.72
CA ASN A 301 -5.76 18.78 15.56
C ASN A 301 -5.80 18.32 14.10
N LEU A 302 -6.74 18.85 13.32
CA LEU A 302 -6.81 18.63 11.87
C LEU A 302 -5.96 19.65 11.08
N TYR A 303 -5.83 20.87 11.62
CA TYR A 303 -5.07 21.98 11.02
C TYR A 303 -3.94 22.41 11.94
N PRO A 304 -2.87 21.63 12.07
CA PRO A 304 -1.87 21.79 13.13
C PRO A 304 -0.87 22.93 12.93
N VAL A 305 -1.08 23.80 11.96
CA VAL A 305 -0.23 24.96 11.69
C VAL A 305 -1.06 26.23 11.61
N LEU A 306 -0.81 27.16 12.53
CA LEU A 306 -1.29 28.53 12.44
C LEU A 306 -0.25 29.38 11.72
N SER A 307 -0.63 30.04 10.64
CA SER A 307 0.26 30.89 9.83
C SER A 307 -0.31 32.28 9.66
N PHE A 308 0.53 33.29 9.78
CA PHE A 308 0.18 34.68 9.51
C PHE A 308 1.44 35.51 9.21
N TRP A 309 1.23 36.64 8.56
CA TRP A 309 2.22 37.69 8.39
C TRP A 309 1.93 38.83 9.35
N LEU A 310 2.99 39.39 9.92
CA LEU A 310 2.90 40.53 10.81
C LEU A 310 3.95 41.58 10.42
N TYR A 311 3.51 42.82 10.33
CA TYR A 311 4.39 43.99 10.23
C TYR A 311 4.22 44.84 11.48
N LEU A 312 5.30 45.12 12.17
CA LEU A 312 5.35 46.03 13.32
C LEU A 312 5.91 47.36 12.93
N GLY A 313 5.27 48.45 13.35
CA GLY A 313 5.83 49.80 13.29
C GLY A 313 7.13 49.87 14.12
N SER A 314 7.80 51.00 14.00
CA SER A 314 9.16 51.18 14.56
C SER A 314 9.20 51.30 16.09
N THR A 315 8.09 51.67 16.74
CA THR A 315 8.01 51.90 18.19
C THR A 315 7.69 50.67 19.03
N PHE A 316 7.37 49.53 18.39
CA PHE A 316 7.18 48.26 19.10
C PHE A 316 8.50 47.66 19.59
N ASN A 317 8.45 46.92 20.69
CA ASN A 317 9.65 46.26 21.25
C ASN A 317 10.00 44.90 20.61
N GLY A 318 9.21 44.51 19.60
CA GLY A 318 9.37 43.22 18.90
C GLY A 318 8.77 42.00 19.62
N ASN A 319 8.31 42.14 20.85
CA ASN A 319 7.59 41.06 21.54
C ASN A 319 6.13 41.05 21.15
N VAL A 320 5.64 39.89 20.74
CA VAL A 320 4.25 39.68 20.32
C VAL A 320 3.71 38.47 21.04
N THR A 321 2.55 38.63 21.65
CA THR A 321 1.85 37.52 22.30
C THR A 321 0.67 37.10 21.41
N VAL A 322 0.68 35.84 21.00
CA VAL A 322 -0.39 35.23 20.21
C VAL A 322 -1.26 34.41 21.15
N TYR A 323 -2.55 34.68 21.16
CA TYR A 323 -3.54 33.94 21.95
C TYR A 323 -4.48 33.16 21.03
N LEU A 324 -4.88 31.99 21.49
CA LEU A 324 -6.01 31.23 20.95
C LEU A 324 -7.06 31.08 22.03
N LEU A 325 -8.32 31.27 21.69
CA LEU A 325 -9.45 31.11 22.57
C LEU A 325 -10.40 30.05 22.00
N ASP A 326 -10.84 29.14 22.85
CA ASP A 326 -11.88 28.17 22.49
C ASP A 326 -13.30 28.77 22.61
N THR A 327 -14.32 28.00 22.23
CA THR A 327 -15.72 28.39 22.29
C THR A 327 -16.23 28.65 23.72
N SER A 328 -15.55 28.13 24.73
CA SER A 328 -15.83 28.40 26.15
C SER A 328 -15.10 29.63 26.67
N GLY A 329 -14.29 30.30 25.84
CA GLY A 329 -13.49 31.46 26.20
C GLY A 329 -12.19 31.13 26.94
N ARG A 330 -11.84 29.85 27.09
CA ARG A 330 -10.55 29.43 27.66
C ARG A 330 -9.40 29.76 26.73
N GLN A 331 -8.25 30.10 27.29
CA GLN A 331 -7.14 30.68 26.52
C GLN A 331 -5.84 29.91 26.70
N VAL A 332 -5.09 29.85 25.62
CA VAL A 332 -3.66 29.51 25.58
C VAL A 332 -2.92 30.61 24.83
N TYR A 333 -1.63 30.80 25.14
CA TYR A 333 -0.83 31.82 24.46
C TYR A 333 0.60 31.35 24.21
N GLN A 334 1.25 32.03 23.24
CA GLN A 334 2.68 31.89 22.96
C GLN A 334 3.27 33.27 22.68
N THR A 335 4.41 33.58 23.32
CA THR A 335 5.16 34.81 23.05
C THR A 335 6.23 34.52 22.00
N VAL A 336 6.25 35.34 20.95
CA VAL A 336 7.17 35.23 19.82
C VAL A 336 7.82 36.57 19.52
N THR A 337 9.07 36.57 19.03
CA THR A 337 9.79 37.77 18.70
C THR A 337 9.70 38.06 17.19
N PHE A 338 9.47 39.32 16.85
CA PHE A 338 9.39 39.83 15.48
C PHE A 338 10.37 40.98 15.27
N GLY A 339 10.81 41.14 14.04
CA GLY A 339 11.58 42.33 13.63
C GLY A 339 10.67 43.45 13.24
N ASN A 340 10.99 44.68 13.71
CA ASN A 340 10.22 45.87 13.35
C ASN A 340 10.48 46.34 11.92
N SER A 341 9.57 47.16 11.37
CA SER A 341 9.66 47.82 10.06
C SER A 341 9.88 46.85 8.88
N LYS A 342 9.38 45.61 9.02
CA LYS A 342 9.37 44.63 7.95
C LYS A 342 8.26 43.59 8.14
N TRP A 343 7.80 43.01 7.04
CA TRP A 343 6.89 41.88 7.09
C TRP A 343 7.63 40.61 7.56
N ASN A 344 7.07 39.94 8.53
CA ASN A 344 7.58 38.70 9.07
C ASN A 344 6.50 37.63 8.95
N ASN A 345 6.80 36.48 8.34
CA ASN A 345 5.93 35.30 8.39
C ASN A 345 6.20 34.49 9.66
N LYS A 346 5.14 34.07 10.33
CA LYS A 346 5.22 33.10 11.42
C LYS A 346 4.32 31.91 11.14
N GLN A 347 4.87 30.76 11.47
CA GLN A 347 4.14 29.50 11.50
C GLN A 347 4.30 28.90 12.89
N LEU A 348 3.19 28.78 13.60
CA LEU A 348 3.14 28.23 14.95
C LEU A 348 2.48 26.84 14.89
N LYS A 349 3.08 25.87 15.55
CA LYS A 349 2.45 24.56 15.71
C LYS A 349 1.34 24.66 16.72
N VAL A 350 0.16 24.16 16.37
CA VAL A 350 -1.05 24.15 17.20
C VAL A 350 -1.61 22.74 17.32
N GLY A 351 -2.63 22.55 18.17
CA GLY A 351 -3.25 21.26 18.40
C GLY A 351 -2.79 20.58 19.70
N SER A 352 -3.50 19.56 20.13
CA SER A 352 -3.21 18.83 21.37
C SER A 352 -1.80 18.24 21.41
N ASP A 353 -1.28 17.78 20.27
CA ASP A 353 0.06 17.20 20.14
C ASP A 353 1.19 18.23 20.27
N ASN A 354 0.87 19.51 20.24
CA ASN A 354 1.81 20.62 20.37
C ASN A 354 1.46 21.54 21.55
N ALA A 355 0.57 21.10 22.45
CA ALA A 355 0.09 21.90 23.58
C ALA A 355 1.22 22.36 24.52
N GLU A 356 2.29 21.59 24.64
CA GLU A 356 3.50 21.90 25.42
C GLU A 356 4.24 23.17 24.97
N SER A 357 4.03 23.58 23.72
CA SER A 357 4.61 24.80 23.15
C SER A 357 3.80 26.06 23.50
N TRP A 358 2.66 25.91 24.15
CA TRP A 358 1.73 26.96 24.50
C TRP A 358 1.58 27.06 26.02
N GLU A 359 1.64 28.27 26.54
CA GLU A 359 1.34 28.54 27.93
C GLU A 359 -0.18 28.55 28.13
N THR A 360 -0.67 27.81 29.14
CA THR A 360 -2.11 27.67 29.42
C THR A 360 -2.51 28.69 30.48
N ILE A 361 -3.47 29.55 30.12
CA ILE A 361 -4.12 30.46 31.10
C ILE A 361 -5.23 29.71 31.81
N ASP A 362 -6.08 29.01 31.03
CA ASP A 362 -7.24 28.30 31.56
C ASP A 362 -7.08 26.79 31.29
N SER A 363 -7.24 25.97 32.32
CA SER A 363 -7.19 24.52 32.20
C SER A 363 -8.32 23.97 31.32
N GLY A 364 -8.04 22.91 30.56
CA GLY A 364 -9.03 22.22 29.74
C GLY A 364 -9.33 22.93 28.40
N PHE A 365 -8.38 23.70 27.85
CA PHE A 365 -8.51 24.32 26.54
C PHE A 365 -8.84 23.28 25.47
N ASP A 366 -9.83 23.57 24.64
CA ASP A 366 -10.33 22.68 23.59
C ASP A 366 -9.71 23.02 22.22
N TRP A 367 -8.66 22.27 21.85
CA TRP A 367 -7.97 22.39 20.56
C TRP A 367 -8.85 22.04 19.35
N THR A 368 -10.00 21.41 19.56
CA THR A 368 -10.89 21.03 18.46
C THR A 368 -11.90 22.13 18.09
N ASN A 369 -12.01 23.18 18.93
CA ASN A 369 -13.02 24.23 18.77
C ASN A 369 -12.43 25.63 19.03
N ILE A 370 -11.37 26.00 18.29
CA ILE A 370 -10.77 27.33 18.37
C ILE A 370 -11.70 28.33 17.72
N GLN A 371 -12.16 29.31 18.49
CA GLN A 371 -13.06 30.36 18.02
C GLN A 371 -12.35 31.69 17.76
N LYS A 372 -11.27 32.00 18.48
CA LYS A 372 -10.62 33.31 18.32
C LYS A 372 -9.11 33.17 18.18
N PHE A 373 -8.58 34.02 17.31
CA PHE A 373 -7.17 34.36 17.18
C PHE A 373 -6.98 35.79 17.66
N ARG A 374 -6.02 36.03 18.58
CA ARG A 374 -5.67 37.35 19.06
C ARG A 374 -4.16 37.54 19.00
N VAL A 375 -3.73 38.71 18.60
CA VAL A 375 -2.34 39.12 18.60
C VAL A 375 -2.18 40.44 19.35
N ASP A 376 -1.31 40.46 20.37
CA ASP A 376 -0.96 41.65 21.14
C ASP A 376 0.49 42.02 20.87
N CYS A 377 0.72 43.25 20.48
CA CYS A 377 2.03 43.82 20.18
C CYS A 377 2.41 44.86 21.20
N TRP A 378 3.59 44.75 21.83
CA TRP A 378 4.01 45.57 22.95
C TRP A 378 4.90 46.75 22.47
N PHE A 379 4.61 47.93 22.95
CA PHE A 379 5.39 49.14 22.67
C PHE A 379 6.68 49.21 23.48
N ASN A 380 7.65 49.91 22.96
CA ASN A 380 8.89 50.25 23.67
C ASN A 380 8.73 51.58 24.38
N GLY A 381 7.81 51.63 25.38
CA GLY A 381 7.44 52.84 26.08
C GLY A 381 5.99 53.25 25.77
N THR A 382 5.68 54.58 25.93
CA THR A 382 4.38 55.14 25.54
C THR A 382 4.50 55.76 24.17
N GLY A 383 3.69 55.33 23.23
CA GLY A 383 3.71 55.83 21.85
C GLY A 383 2.44 55.46 21.07
N SER A 384 2.27 56.08 19.93
CA SER A 384 1.26 55.72 18.93
C SER A 384 1.94 55.13 17.72
N ASP A 385 1.59 53.93 17.37
CA ASP A 385 2.08 53.26 16.15
C ASP A 385 1.02 52.28 15.64
N SER A 386 1.31 51.62 14.58
CA SER A 386 0.42 50.62 13.98
C SER A 386 1.16 49.33 13.70
N PHE A 387 0.42 48.25 13.76
CA PHE A 387 0.85 46.99 13.20
C PHE A 387 -0.18 46.45 12.19
N TRP A 388 0.25 45.57 11.33
CA TRP A 388 -0.61 44.97 10.30
C TRP A 388 -0.52 43.46 10.36
N VAL A 389 -1.70 42.81 10.29
CA VAL A 389 -1.85 41.34 10.18
C VAL A 389 -2.34 41.04 8.78
N ASP A 390 -1.72 40.04 8.13
CA ASP A 390 -2.07 39.62 6.79
C ASP A 390 -1.91 38.12 6.63
N GLY A 391 -2.66 37.51 5.68
CA GLY A 391 -2.57 36.11 5.31
C GLY A 391 -2.74 35.13 6.50
N LEU A 392 -3.69 35.42 7.40
CA LEU A 392 -4.01 34.55 8.55
C LEU A 392 -4.75 33.30 8.08
N TYR A 393 -4.23 32.13 8.43
CA TYR A 393 -4.91 30.87 8.20
C TYR A 393 -4.42 29.75 9.12
N PHE A 394 -5.24 28.71 9.28
CA PHE A 394 -4.84 27.43 9.82
C PHE A 394 -4.64 26.45 8.68
N GLY A 395 -3.56 25.68 8.68
CA GLY A 395 -3.21 24.79 7.58
C GLY A 395 -2.42 23.59 8.03
N GLY A 396 -1.86 22.87 7.06
CA GLY A 396 -1.04 21.69 7.31
C GLY A 396 -1.85 20.44 7.69
N ARG A 397 -3.16 20.40 7.39
CA ARG A 397 -3.97 19.19 7.55
C ARG A 397 -3.29 18.04 6.84
N ARG A 398 -3.24 16.88 7.49
CA ARG A 398 -2.96 15.61 6.83
C ARG A 398 -4.26 14.93 6.44
N TYR A 399 -4.28 14.32 5.26
CA TYR A 399 -5.33 13.36 4.95
C TYR A 399 -5.25 12.22 5.96
N SER A 400 -6.39 11.72 6.40
CA SER A 400 -6.38 10.65 7.40
C SER A 400 -7.67 9.84 7.38
N ALA A 401 -7.57 8.59 7.82
CA ALA A 401 -8.73 7.75 8.08
C ALA A 401 -8.45 6.79 9.23
N VAL A 402 -9.51 6.46 9.97
CA VAL A 402 -9.48 5.43 11.01
C VAL A 402 -10.48 4.34 10.64
N GLN A 403 -10.05 3.10 10.74
CA GLN A 403 -10.91 1.92 10.57
C GLN A 403 -10.71 0.97 11.74
N GLU A 404 -11.80 0.39 12.24
CA GLU A 404 -11.76 -0.53 13.37
C GLU A 404 -12.77 -1.66 13.25
N ASP A 405 -12.51 -2.78 13.92
CA ASP A 405 -13.37 -3.97 13.95
C ASP A 405 -13.69 -4.33 15.40
N SER A 406 -14.94 -4.08 15.82
CA SER A 406 -15.40 -4.30 17.18
C SER A 406 -15.46 -5.78 17.56
N GLY A 407 -15.71 -6.68 16.61
CA GLY A 407 -15.70 -8.12 16.83
C GLY A 407 -14.30 -8.64 17.19
N SER A 408 -13.30 -8.19 16.44
CA SER A 408 -11.89 -8.48 16.72
C SER A 408 -11.43 -7.88 18.05
N GLN A 409 -11.86 -6.64 18.37
CA GLN A 409 -11.55 -6.00 19.66
C GLN A 409 -12.16 -6.77 20.84
N SER A 410 -13.37 -7.29 20.68
CA SER A 410 -14.02 -8.12 21.69
C SER A 410 -13.28 -9.46 21.92
N SER A 411 -12.71 -10.04 20.84
CA SER A 411 -12.02 -11.34 20.90
C SER A 411 -10.58 -11.26 21.38
N TYR A 412 -9.84 -10.19 21.00
CA TYR A 412 -8.37 -10.09 21.19
C TYR A 412 -7.94 -8.85 21.99
N GLY A 413 -8.87 -8.04 22.46
CA GLY A 413 -8.59 -6.73 23.04
C GLY A 413 -8.25 -5.67 21.99
N LEU A 414 -8.22 -4.41 22.38
CA LEU A 414 -7.83 -3.31 21.51
C LEU A 414 -6.33 -3.42 21.12
N ARG A 415 -6.06 -3.43 19.82
CA ARG A 415 -4.71 -3.49 19.24
C ARG A 415 -4.59 -2.50 18.10
N GLU A 416 -3.91 -1.39 18.38
CA GLU A 416 -3.80 -0.27 17.46
C GLU A 416 -2.53 -0.34 16.61
N ILE A 417 -2.61 0.23 15.40
CA ILE A 417 -1.46 0.59 14.58
C ILE A 417 -1.72 1.93 13.89
N VAL A 418 -0.67 2.71 13.78
CA VAL A 418 -0.64 3.95 12.99
C VAL A 418 0.28 3.73 11.81
N ASP A 419 -0.22 4.00 10.62
CA ASP A 419 0.51 3.97 9.37
C ASP A 419 0.54 5.38 8.76
N THR A 420 1.68 5.75 8.16
CA THR A 420 1.84 7.05 7.50
C THR A 420 2.39 6.84 6.12
N ASP A 421 1.64 7.30 5.11
CA ASP A 421 2.01 7.22 3.72
C ASP A 421 1.79 8.58 3.03
N GLU A 422 2.87 9.29 2.79
CA GLU A 422 2.82 10.65 2.19
C GLU A 422 2.43 10.65 0.70
N GLU A 423 2.20 9.49 0.10
CA GLU A 423 1.70 9.34 -1.26
C GLU A 423 0.16 9.28 -1.35
N LEU A 424 -0.54 9.27 -0.21
CA LEU A 424 -2.00 9.30 -0.16
C LEU A 424 -2.49 10.75 -0.14
N TYR A 425 -3.19 11.14 -1.18
CA TYR A 425 -3.62 12.54 -1.41
C TYR A 425 -5.11 12.78 -1.17
N SER A 426 -5.80 11.86 -0.52
CA SER A 426 -7.21 12.03 -0.12
C SER A 426 -7.56 11.19 1.10
N ASP A 427 -8.60 11.61 1.86
CA ASP A 427 -9.15 10.82 2.97
C ASP A 427 -9.71 9.48 2.48
N ASN A 428 -10.20 9.42 1.23
CA ASN A 428 -10.66 8.18 0.62
C ASN A 428 -9.51 7.18 0.43
N GLU A 429 -8.36 7.61 -0.10
CA GLU A 429 -7.18 6.74 -0.24
C GLU A 429 -6.68 6.25 1.12
N CYS A 430 -6.64 7.14 2.13
CA CYS A 430 -6.35 6.74 3.51
C CYS A 430 -7.35 5.70 4.03
N SER A 431 -8.65 5.88 3.74
CA SER A 431 -9.70 4.95 4.13
C SER A 431 -9.57 3.59 3.44
N PHE A 432 -9.27 3.56 2.15
CA PHE A 432 -9.00 2.31 1.44
C PHE A 432 -7.82 1.56 2.03
N ARG A 433 -6.72 2.27 2.30
CA ARG A 433 -5.54 1.67 2.91
C ARG A 433 -5.83 1.16 4.32
N ALA A 434 -6.53 1.94 5.14
CA ALA A 434 -6.92 1.52 6.49
C ALA A 434 -7.83 0.28 6.47
N LYS A 435 -8.80 0.21 5.55
CA LYS A 435 -9.66 -0.97 5.34
C LYS A 435 -8.86 -2.18 4.88
N ALA A 436 -7.94 -1.99 3.93
CA ALA A 436 -7.08 -3.07 3.46
C ALA A 436 -6.27 -3.67 4.61
N LEU A 437 -5.57 -2.81 5.38
CA LEU A 437 -4.79 -3.24 6.54
C LEU A 437 -5.66 -3.94 7.60
N LEU A 438 -6.82 -3.36 7.92
CA LEU A 438 -7.73 -3.94 8.90
C LEU A 438 -8.20 -5.33 8.46
N ASN A 439 -8.57 -5.50 7.20
CA ASN A 439 -9.04 -6.78 6.69
C ASN A 439 -7.99 -7.89 6.80
N TYR A 440 -6.71 -7.54 6.65
CA TYR A 440 -5.60 -8.48 6.82
C TYR A 440 -5.23 -8.74 8.28
N LEU A 441 -5.34 -7.73 9.14
CA LEU A 441 -4.74 -7.77 10.47
C LEU A 441 -5.74 -8.01 11.59
N LYS A 442 -7.05 -7.93 11.33
CA LYS A 442 -8.08 -8.05 12.36
C LYS A 442 -8.24 -9.45 12.94
N ASN A 443 -7.87 -10.48 12.19
CA ASN A 443 -7.99 -11.88 12.61
C ASN A 443 -6.64 -12.47 12.99
N ALA A 444 -6.69 -13.55 13.78
CA ALA A 444 -5.49 -14.33 14.06
C ALA A 444 -4.92 -14.89 12.74
N ALA A 445 -3.61 -14.85 12.63
CA ALA A 445 -2.92 -15.45 11.50
C ALA A 445 -2.99 -16.96 11.59
N GLU A 446 -3.44 -17.59 10.53
CA GLU A 446 -3.52 -19.04 10.41
C GLU A 446 -2.64 -19.50 9.24
N TYR A 447 -1.76 -20.44 9.53
CA TYR A 447 -0.89 -21.08 8.57
C TYR A 447 -1.08 -22.57 8.66
N LEU A 448 -1.24 -23.19 7.51
CA LEU A 448 -1.37 -24.62 7.38
C LEU A 448 -0.49 -25.09 6.24
N THR A 449 0.43 -25.99 6.51
CA THR A 449 1.19 -26.72 5.49
C THR A 449 0.70 -28.14 5.46
N VAL A 450 0.38 -28.61 4.27
CA VAL A 450 -0.11 -29.98 4.03
C VAL A 450 0.80 -30.66 3.04
N LYS A 451 1.20 -31.90 3.31
CA LYS A 451 1.92 -32.76 2.37
C LYS A 451 1.17 -34.04 2.15
N SER A 452 1.13 -34.47 0.91
CA SER A 452 0.47 -35.74 0.55
C SER A 452 1.00 -36.29 -0.77
N THR A 453 1.16 -37.60 -0.81
CA THR A 453 1.50 -38.38 -2.02
C THR A 453 0.26 -39.00 -2.66
N VAL A 454 -0.89 -38.90 -2.02
CA VAL A 454 -2.13 -39.57 -2.46
C VAL A 454 -3.17 -38.67 -3.09
N ILE A 455 -2.92 -37.34 -3.12
CA ILE A 455 -3.84 -36.39 -3.75
C ILE A 455 -3.96 -36.70 -5.24
N ASP A 456 -5.20 -36.90 -5.69
CA ASP A 456 -5.55 -36.98 -7.11
C ASP A 456 -6.43 -35.79 -7.48
N TYR A 457 -5.91 -34.93 -8.33
CA TYR A 457 -6.59 -33.74 -8.83
C TYR A 457 -7.18 -33.93 -10.24
N GLY A 458 -7.10 -35.18 -10.78
CA GLY A 458 -7.65 -35.52 -12.10
C GLY A 458 -7.07 -34.64 -13.21
N THR A 459 -7.95 -33.96 -13.95
CA THR A 459 -7.57 -33.07 -15.05
C THR A 459 -7.47 -31.60 -14.67
N THR A 460 -7.73 -31.25 -13.40
CA THR A 460 -7.74 -29.86 -12.91
C THR A 460 -6.69 -29.69 -11.83
N PRO A 461 -5.52 -29.09 -12.14
CA PRO A 461 -4.44 -28.95 -11.17
C PRO A 461 -4.81 -28.02 -10.02
N LEU A 462 -4.15 -28.23 -8.87
CA LEU A 462 -4.20 -27.30 -7.75
C LEU A 462 -3.37 -26.07 -8.08
N LEU A 463 -3.96 -24.89 -7.95
CA LEU A 463 -3.30 -23.64 -8.31
C LEU A 463 -3.23 -22.67 -7.12
N ALA A 464 -2.11 -21.98 -6.98
CA ALA A 464 -2.00 -20.90 -6.01
C ALA A 464 -3.02 -19.79 -6.32
N GLY A 465 -3.62 -19.23 -5.25
CA GLY A 465 -4.70 -18.25 -5.32
C GLY A 465 -6.10 -18.87 -5.23
N ASP A 466 -6.27 -20.16 -5.51
CA ASP A 466 -7.56 -20.82 -5.37
C ASP A 466 -7.92 -21.06 -3.90
N LYS A 467 -9.20 -21.16 -3.63
CA LYS A 467 -9.77 -21.56 -2.35
C LYS A 467 -9.87 -23.07 -2.27
N ILE A 468 -9.45 -23.67 -1.18
CA ILE A 468 -9.55 -25.11 -0.90
C ILE A 468 -10.19 -25.33 0.45
N HIS A 469 -11.10 -26.29 0.52
CA HIS A 469 -11.75 -26.69 1.76
C HIS A 469 -10.87 -27.69 2.50
N VAL A 470 -10.64 -27.48 3.81
CA VAL A 470 -9.78 -28.32 4.64
C VAL A 470 -10.51 -28.73 5.91
N VAL A 471 -10.47 -30.04 6.20
CA VAL A 471 -11.01 -30.63 7.43
C VAL A 471 -9.89 -31.31 8.18
N LEU A 472 -9.55 -30.81 9.38
CA LEU A 472 -8.61 -31.39 10.32
C LEU A 472 -9.33 -31.56 11.66
N PRO A 473 -9.91 -32.76 11.94
CA PRO A 473 -10.74 -32.96 13.13
C PRO A 473 -9.99 -32.76 14.45
N ASN A 474 -8.72 -33.15 14.51
CA ASN A 474 -7.92 -33.04 15.74
C ASN A 474 -7.62 -31.59 16.11
N GLU A 475 -7.45 -30.73 15.12
CA GLU A 475 -7.17 -29.30 15.27
C GLU A 475 -8.46 -28.48 15.31
N ASN A 476 -9.62 -29.12 15.18
CA ASN A 476 -10.93 -28.50 15.07
C ASN A 476 -10.98 -27.49 13.93
N VAL A 477 -10.41 -27.83 12.78
CA VAL A 477 -10.43 -27.06 11.54
C VAL A 477 -11.44 -27.68 10.60
N ASP A 478 -12.38 -26.87 10.12
CA ASP A 478 -13.36 -27.17 9.07
C ASP A 478 -13.66 -25.86 8.37
N ALA A 479 -12.80 -25.50 7.40
CA ALA A 479 -12.83 -24.19 6.79
C ALA A 479 -12.20 -24.14 5.40
N ASP A 480 -12.55 -23.07 4.69
CA ASP A 480 -11.95 -22.73 3.40
C ASP A 480 -10.68 -21.90 3.59
N TYR A 481 -9.58 -22.34 2.99
CA TYR A 481 -8.31 -21.61 2.99
C TYR A 481 -7.91 -21.23 1.59
N ARG A 482 -7.18 -20.11 1.47
CA ARG A 482 -6.50 -19.73 0.25
C ARG A 482 -5.23 -20.57 0.09
N ILE A 483 -4.99 -21.08 -1.10
CA ILE A 483 -3.73 -21.73 -1.46
C ILE A 483 -2.70 -20.61 -1.71
N LEU A 484 -1.66 -20.57 -0.88
CA LEU A 484 -0.57 -19.59 -1.00
C LEU A 484 0.43 -20.04 -2.06
N SER A 485 0.87 -21.30 -1.94
CA SER A 485 1.74 -21.96 -2.89
C SER A 485 1.45 -23.46 -2.99
N VAL A 486 1.82 -24.05 -4.11
CA VAL A 486 1.78 -25.51 -4.31
C VAL A 486 3.11 -25.96 -4.90
N ASP A 487 3.76 -26.89 -4.23
CA ASP A 487 4.93 -27.59 -4.74
C ASP A 487 4.53 -28.99 -5.23
N TYR A 488 4.82 -29.26 -6.49
CA TYR A 488 4.74 -30.58 -7.09
C TYR A 488 6.15 -31.15 -7.14
N PHE A 489 6.38 -32.24 -6.46
CA PHE A 489 7.64 -32.97 -6.52
C PHE A 489 7.43 -34.38 -7.05
N LEU A 490 7.95 -34.67 -8.22
CA LEU A 490 7.92 -35.99 -8.82
C LEU A 490 9.30 -36.62 -8.74
N ASP A 491 9.38 -37.81 -8.13
CA ASP A 491 10.55 -38.69 -8.11
C ASP A 491 10.25 -39.93 -8.97
N ALA A 492 10.77 -39.96 -10.20
CA ALA A 492 10.51 -41.05 -11.12
C ALA A 492 11.13 -42.39 -10.69
N LYS A 493 12.17 -42.38 -9.84
CA LYS A 493 12.79 -43.61 -9.33
C LYS A 493 11.93 -44.27 -8.27
N LYS A 494 11.19 -43.48 -7.49
CA LYS A 494 10.27 -43.98 -6.48
C LYS A 494 8.85 -44.14 -7.01
N GLU A 495 8.59 -43.67 -8.23
CA GLU A 495 7.24 -43.59 -8.79
C GLU A 495 6.29 -42.82 -7.89
N GLU A 496 6.76 -41.71 -7.31
CA GLU A 496 6.07 -40.93 -6.32
C GLU A 496 5.85 -39.49 -6.78
N LEU A 497 4.64 -38.98 -6.57
CA LEU A 497 4.28 -37.58 -6.73
C LEU A 497 3.83 -37.03 -5.39
N GLU A 498 4.66 -36.22 -4.75
CA GLU A 498 4.35 -35.50 -3.52
C GLU A 498 3.84 -34.10 -3.87
N LEU A 499 2.73 -33.69 -3.26
CA LEU A 499 2.25 -32.31 -3.25
C LEU A 499 2.48 -31.72 -1.85
N SER A 500 3.15 -30.56 -1.82
CA SER A 500 3.24 -29.74 -0.61
C SER A 500 2.46 -28.46 -0.83
N ILE A 501 1.46 -28.17 0.00
CA ILE A 501 0.51 -27.08 -0.18
C ILE A 501 0.62 -26.16 1.03
N GLU A 502 0.96 -24.91 0.79
CA GLU A 502 0.90 -23.86 1.80
C GLU A 502 -0.45 -23.15 1.74
N LEU A 503 -1.12 -23.11 2.86
CA LEU A 503 -2.47 -22.60 3.01
C LEU A 503 -2.51 -21.54 4.11
N GLY A 504 -3.44 -20.60 4.01
CA GLY A 504 -3.70 -19.69 5.12
C GLY A 504 -4.04 -18.28 4.72
N HIS A 505 -4.15 -17.46 5.72
CA HIS A 505 -4.21 -16.02 5.56
C HIS A 505 -2.79 -15.50 5.65
N GLU A 506 -2.29 -14.92 4.56
CA GLU A 506 -1.07 -14.15 4.61
C GLU A 506 -1.25 -13.01 5.59
N VAL A 507 -0.57 -13.10 6.73
CA VAL A 507 -0.24 -11.90 7.47
C VAL A 507 1.00 -11.35 6.79
N PRO A 508 0.95 -10.14 6.20
CA PRO A 508 2.18 -9.49 5.82
C PRO A 508 3.03 -9.45 7.08
N LEU A 509 4.21 -10.04 7.04
CA LEU A 509 5.17 -9.79 8.10
C LEU A 509 5.28 -8.28 8.21
N LEU A 510 5.15 -7.73 9.41
CA LEU A 510 5.32 -6.29 9.64
C LEU A 510 6.62 -5.80 8.98
N ALA A 511 7.62 -6.69 8.86
CA ALA A 511 8.86 -6.48 8.15
C ALA A 511 8.69 -6.31 6.63
N ASP A 512 7.86 -7.10 5.96
CA ASP A 512 7.61 -6.98 4.51
C ASP A 512 6.86 -5.70 4.19
N TYR A 513 5.95 -5.31 5.09
CA TYR A 513 5.21 -4.07 5.00
C TYR A 513 6.11 -2.84 5.22
N ILE A 514 6.98 -2.87 6.24
CA ILE A 514 7.99 -1.83 6.48
C ILE A 514 9.02 -1.79 5.34
N TYR A 515 9.34 -2.93 4.71
CA TYR A 515 10.26 -2.99 3.58
C TYR A 515 9.63 -2.40 2.32
N ALA A 516 8.37 -2.66 2.05
CA ALA A 516 7.62 -2.04 0.95
C ALA A 516 7.50 -0.51 1.14
N LEU A 517 7.26 -0.04 2.37
CA LEU A 517 7.30 1.39 2.73
C LEU A 517 8.69 1.99 2.57
N ARG A 518 9.75 1.29 2.99
CA ARG A 518 11.14 1.78 2.84
C ARG A 518 11.61 1.80 1.38
N SER A 519 11.16 0.89 0.54
CA SER A 519 11.48 0.92 -0.88
C SER A 519 10.85 2.14 -1.58
N LYS A 520 9.62 2.50 -1.21
CA LYS A 520 8.94 3.72 -1.71
C LYS A 520 9.64 5.01 -1.24
N THR A 521 10.00 5.09 0.06
CA THR A 521 10.75 6.25 0.59
C THR A 521 12.16 6.38 0.02
N SER A 522 12.81 5.29 -0.36
CA SER A 522 14.12 5.34 -1.02
C SER A 522 14.04 5.85 -2.47
N HIS A 523 12.94 5.62 -3.16
CA HIS A 523 12.67 6.21 -4.48
C HIS A 523 12.45 7.73 -4.37
N LEU A 524 11.69 8.21 -3.39
CA LEU A 524 11.50 9.65 -3.13
C LEU A 524 12.80 10.36 -2.71
N GLY A 525 13.68 9.70 -1.97
CA GLY A 525 15.01 10.23 -1.63
C GLY A 525 15.91 10.45 -2.85
N ARG A 526 15.81 9.62 -3.87
CA ARG A 526 16.52 9.80 -5.15
C ARG A 526 15.98 10.95 -5.99
N TYR A 527 14.68 11.25 -5.89
CA TYR A 527 14.04 12.36 -6.60
C TYR A 527 14.52 13.75 -6.13
N LYS A 528 14.73 13.93 -4.82
CA LYS A 528 15.24 15.22 -4.29
C LYS A 528 16.68 15.51 -4.70
N ILE A 529 17.48 14.49 -4.98
CA ILE A 529 18.89 14.63 -5.39
C ILE A 529 19.01 14.93 -6.90
N ALA A 530 18.10 14.44 -7.75
CA ALA A 530 18.12 14.67 -9.19
C ALA A 530 17.66 16.10 -9.60
N ARG A 531 17.06 16.88 -8.71
CA ARG A 531 16.63 18.26 -8.99
C ARG A 531 17.61 19.36 -8.53
N VAL A 532 18.78 19.01 -8.05
CA VAL A 532 19.81 19.94 -7.55
C VAL A 532 21.04 20.02 -8.49
N PHE A 533 20.97 19.40 -9.68
CA PHE A 533 22.02 19.60 -10.70
C PHE A 533 21.43 20.05 -12.03
#